data_ef5cd737a04ef620fe082c935865cd2c
#
_entry.id   ef5cd737a04ef620fe082c935865cd2c
#
_cell.length_a   1.000
_cell.length_b   1.000
_cell.length_c   1.000
_cell.angle_alpha   90.00
_cell.angle_beta   90.00
_cell.angle_gamma   90.00
#
_symmetry.space_group_name_H-M   'P 1'
#
loop_
_entity.id
_entity.type
_entity.pdbx_description
1 polymer ?
#
loop_
_entity_poly.entity_id
_entity_poly.type
_entity_poly.pdbx_seq_one_letter_code
_entity_poly.pdbx_strand_id
1 'polypeptide(L)'
;MALTGLNAFYYANTNSINIFPVWLMKPAYDENQSDAINYGYYGVVAHEVTHGFDTKGSQYDKKGDPGRLWATDADEQEYNRLTKALADYYSTLEVLPKEMPGLYNQGEYTLSENIADLGGVEVAFHAYTKKLKEEGYKGEEFAKQQKKFFRGWANVWRAKYTAEYAQWRTTGEGRPEYKDNHSLSRERVNGVTANIDAWYDAYDVTPDQKFYRSPEERVHIW
;
A
#
# COMPACT_ATOMS: atom_id res chain seq x y z
N MET A 1 -1.33 23.49 7.82
CA MET A 1 -0.61 22.64 6.84
C MET A 1 -0.70 23.32 5.48
N ALA A 2 0.39 23.43 4.72
CA ALA A 2 0.34 24.07 3.41
C ALA A 2 -0.37 23.15 2.41
N LEU A 3 -1.40 23.64 1.72
CA LEU A 3 -2.17 22.88 0.72
C LEU A 3 -1.36 22.50 -0.54
N THR A 4 -0.13 23.00 -0.64
CA THR A 4 0.81 22.72 -1.74
C THR A 4 1.73 21.52 -1.48
N GLY A 5 1.63 20.89 -0.29
CA GLY A 5 2.40 19.69 0.03
C GLY A 5 1.88 18.47 -0.75
N LEU A 6 2.78 17.53 -1.09
CA LEU A 6 2.39 16.22 -1.62
C LEU A 6 1.90 15.37 -0.44
N ASN A 7 0.61 15.47 -0.13
CA ASN A 7 0.01 14.70 0.96
C ASN A 7 -1.49 14.42 0.69
N ALA A 8 -1.98 13.39 1.37
CA ALA A 8 -3.38 13.07 1.54
C ALA A 8 -3.52 12.47 2.96
N PHE A 9 -4.69 12.47 3.55
CA PHE A 9 -4.92 11.86 4.85
C PHE A 9 -6.40 11.57 5.11
N TYR A 10 -6.63 10.55 5.90
CA TYR A 10 -7.91 10.17 6.43
C TYR A 10 -8.06 10.63 7.88
N TYR A 11 -9.23 11.16 8.23
CA TYR A 11 -9.62 11.47 9.60
C TYR A 11 -10.72 10.52 10.08
N ALA A 12 -10.37 9.59 10.95
CA ALA A 12 -11.30 8.59 11.47
C ALA A 12 -12.48 9.23 12.25
N ASN A 13 -12.19 10.25 13.06
CA ASN A 13 -13.18 10.96 13.87
C ASN A 13 -14.22 11.76 13.08
N THR A 14 -14.03 11.94 11.79
CA THR A 14 -14.99 12.60 10.89
C THR A 14 -15.35 11.72 9.70
N ASN A 15 -14.78 10.52 9.64
CA ASN A 15 -14.89 9.59 8.50
C ASN A 15 -14.70 10.33 7.16
N SER A 16 -13.61 11.07 7.04
CA SER A 16 -13.34 11.91 5.87
C SER A 16 -11.94 11.72 5.30
N ILE A 17 -11.85 11.71 3.98
CA ILE A 17 -10.58 11.75 3.26
C ILE A 17 -10.30 13.17 2.79
N ASN A 18 -9.03 13.56 2.85
CA ASN A 18 -8.54 14.88 2.47
C ASN A 18 -7.43 14.72 1.43
N ILE A 19 -7.76 15.04 0.18
CA ILE A 19 -6.84 14.89 -0.94
C ILE A 19 -6.33 16.26 -1.33
N PHE A 20 -5.02 16.46 -1.28
CA PHE A 20 -4.43 17.74 -1.69
C PHE A 20 -4.43 17.86 -3.21
N PRO A 21 -4.61 19.09 -3.75
CA PRO A 21 -4.75 19.31 -5.19
C PRO A 21 -3.61 18.75 -6.04
N VAL A 22 -2.41 18.59 -5.47
CA VAL A 22 -1.25 18.02 -6.16
C VAL A 22 -1.49 16.58 -6.68
N TRP A 23 -2.37 15.81 -6.04
CA TRP A 23 -2.78 14.48 -6.52
C TRP A 23 -3.66 14.51 -7.77
N LEU A 24 -4.25 15.67 -8.08
CA LEU A 24 -5.06 15.93 -9.28
C LEU A 24 -4.25 16.62 -10.39
N MET A 25 -2.94 16.76 -10.22
CA MET A 25 -2.02 17.45 -11.13
C MET A 25 -0.87 16.52 -11.51
N LYS A 26 -0.15 16.89 -12.60
CA LYS A 26 1.08 16.18 -12.99
C LYS A 26 2.13 16.23 -11.87
N PRO A 27 2.87 15.14 -11.64
CA PRO A 27 2.86 13.87 -12.38
C PRO A 27 1.84 12.85 -11.88
N ALA A 28 1.11 13.09 -10.79
CA ALA A 28 0.18 12.13 -10.18
C ALA A 28 -1.03 11.84 -11.07
N TYR A 29 -1.55 12.87 -11.74
CA TYR A 29 -2.57 12.73 -12.78
C TYR A 29 -2.16 13.49 -14.04
N ASP A 30 -2.27 12.83 -15.19
CA ASP A 30 -2.12 13.44 -16.51
C ASP A 30 -3.12 12.78 -17.47
N GLU A 31 -4.00 13.59 -18.05
CA GLU A 31 -4.98 13.14 -19.06
C GLU A 31 -4.33 12.53 -20.31
N ASN A 32 -3.06 12.87 -20.56
CA ASN A 32 -2.30 12.40 -21.72
C ASN A 32 -1.46 11.14 -21.44
N GLN A 33 -1.42 10.67 -20.17
CA GLN A 33 -0.76 9.39 -19.86
C GLN A 33 -1.78 8.24 -19.87
N SER A 34 -1.28 7.01 -19.89
CA SER A 34 -2.18 5.84 -19.89
C SER A 34 -2.96 5.74 -18.59
N ASP A 35 -4.23 5.36 -18.68
CA ASP A 35 -5.09 5.11 -17.52
C ASP A 35 -4.45 4.16 -16.51
N ALA A 36 -3.74 3.13 -16.98
CA ALA A 36 -3.00 2.21 -16.12
C ALA A 36 -2.09 2.93 -15.14
N ILE A 37 -1.37 3.96 -15.60
CA ILE A 37 -0.47 4.74 -14.75
C ILE A 37 -1.27 5.63 -13.81
N ASN A 38 -2.31 6.34 -14.30
CA ASN A 38 -3.18 7.15 -13.46
C ASN A 38 -3.82 6.33 -12.34
N TYR A 39 -4.37 5.15 -12.66
CA TYR A 39 -4.95 4.26 -11.64
C TYR A 39 -3.90 3.72 -10.66
N GLY A 40 -2.67 3.46 -11.11
CA GLY A 40 -1.56 3.08 -10.21
C GLY A 40 -1.23 4.20 -9.21
N TYR A 41 -1.23 5.46 -9.66
CA TYR A 41 -1.08 6.61 -8.75
C TYR A 41 -2.27 6.78 -7.81
N TYR A 42 -3.48 6.49 -8.27
CA TYR A 42 -4.69 6.55 -7.43
C TYR A 42 -4.77 5.45 -6.37
N GLY A 43 -3.86 4.49 -6.38
CA GLY A 43 -3.62 3.63 -5.23
C GLY A 43 -3.41 4.42 -3.93
N VAL A 44 -2.80 5.63 -3.99
CA VAL A 44 -2.66 6.50 -2.81
C VAL A 44 -4.01 7.10 -2.37
N VAL A 45 -4.89 7.47 -3.29
CA VAL A 45 -6.23 7.95 -2.92
C VAL A 45 -7.05 6.83 -2.28
N ALA A 46 -6.97 5.61 -2.82
CA ALA A 46 -7.62 4.43 -2.25
C ALA A 46 -6.99 4.00 -0.92
N HIS A 47 -5.68 4.23 -0.71
CA HIS A 47 -5.00 4.07 0.57
C HIS A 47 -5.69 4.93 1.67
N GLU A 48 -6.01 6.18 1.38
CA GLU A 48 -6.73 7.03 2.36
C GLU A 48 -8.13 6.48 2.69
N VAL A 49 -8.83 5.91 1.71
CA VAL A 49 -10.11 5.22 1.98
C VAL A 49 -9.89 4.01 2.89
N THR A 50 -8.83 3.25 2.64
CA THR A 50 -8.52 2.03 3.40
C THR A 50 -8.13 2.31 4.86
N HIS A 51 -7.63 3.50 5.17
CA HIS A 51 -7.39 3.91 6.55
C HIS A 51 -8.65 3.86 7.44
N GLY A 52 -9.84 3.91 6.87
CA GLY A 52 -11.09 3.66 7.63
C GLY A 52 -11.19 2.24 8.19
N PHE A 53 -10.37 1.32 7.72
CA PHE A 53 -10.39 -0.11 8.04
C PHE A 53 -9.06 -0.62 8.62
N ASP A 54 -8.07 0.23 8.80
CA ASP A 54 -6.79 -0.12 9.40
C ASP A 54 -6.89 -0.29 10.93
N THR A 55 -5.79 -0.57 11.61
CA THR A 55 -5.76 -0.80 13.06
C THR A 55 -6.20 0.40 13.89
N LYS A 56 -6.23 1.60 13.33
CA LYS A 56 -6.70 2.84 13.98
C LYS A 56 -8.11 3.19 13.55
N GLY A 57 -8.38 3.19 12.23
CA GLY A 57 -9.69 3.53 11.69
C GLY A 57 -10.78 2.55 12.10
N SER A 58 -10.46 1.25 12.23
CA SER A 58 -11.39 0.23 12.71
C SER A 58 -11.88 0.41 14.15
N GLN A 59 -11.31 1.37 14.89
CA GLN A 59 -11.78 1.76 16.22
C GLN A 59 -12.85 2.85 16.20
N TYR A 60 -13.33 3.24 15.02
CA TYR A 60 -14.35 4.23 14.79
C TYR A 60 -15.52 3.65 13.99
N ASP A 61 -16.72 4.11 14.26
CA ASP A 61 -17.88 3.77 13.47
C ASP A 61 -18.00 4.65 12.20
N LYS A 62 -19.01 4.37 11.38
CA LYS A 62 -19.28 5.13 10.14
C LYS A 62 -19.59 6.62 10.34
N LYS A 63 -19.80 7.07 11.58
CA LYS A 63 -20.02 8.49 11.90
C LYS A 63 -18.76 9.17 12.41
N GLY A 64 -17.71 8.41 12.67
CA GLY A 64 -16.47 8.88 13.29
C GLY A 64 -16.52 8.90 14.82
N ASP A 65 -17.54 8.28 15.41
CA ASP A 65 -17.59 8.11 16.86
C ASP A 65 -16.69 6.93 17.29
N PRO A 66 -15.98 7.03 18.44
CA PRO A 66 -15.23 5.89 18.96
C PRO A 66 -16.13 4.67 19.13
N GLY A 67 -15.72 3.55 18.58
CA GLY A 67 -16.51 2.34 18.56
C GLY A 67 -15.77 1.17 17.95
N ARG A 68 -16.53 0.17 17.54
CA ARG A 68 -16.02 -1.04 16.90
C ARG A 68 -16.59 -1.15 15.49
N LEU A 69 -15.71 -1.24 14.51
CA LEU A 69 -16.12 -1.43 13.12
C LEU A 69 -16.71 -2.83 12.89
N TRP A 70 -16.10 -3.85 13.47
CA TRP A 70 -16.41 -5.25 13.21
C TRP A 70 -17.74 -5.66 13.86
N ALA A 71 -18.59 -6.34 13.09
CA ALA A 71 -19.92 -6.73 13.53
C ALA A 71 -19.90 -7.82 14.61
N THR A 72 -18.94 -8.74 14.54
CA THR A 72 -18.81 -9.86 15.47
C THR A 72 -17.39 -10.00 16.02
N ASP A 73 -17.23 -10.73 17.14
CA ASP A 73 -15.92 -11.07 17.69
C ASP A 73 -15.12 -11.98 16.74
N ALA A 74 -15.80 -12.81 15.96
CA ALA A 74 -15.18 -13.68 14.98
C ALA A 74 -14.55 -12.86 13.84
N ASP A 75 -15.23 -11.82 13.34
CA ASP A 75 -14.69 -10.91 12.32
C ASP A 75 -13.45 -10.20 12.84
N GLU A 76 -13.49 -9.70 14.08
CA GLU A 76 -12.35 -9.03 14.70
C GLU A 76 -11.16 -9.97 14.92
N GLN A 77 -11.41 -11.21 15.35
CA GLN A 77 -10.36 -12.21 15.53
C GLN A 77 -9.70 -12.55 14.19
N GLU A 78 -10.47 -12.71 13.12
CA GLU A 78 -9.92 -13.00 11.81
C GLU A 78 -9.14 -11.81 11.25
N TYR A 79 -9.66 -10.58 11.40
CA TYR A 79 -8.93 -9.37 11.06
C TYR A 79 -7.58 -9.29 11.80
N ASN A 80 -7.58 -9.52 13.11
CA ASN A 80 -6.36 -9.49 13.92
C ASN A 80 -5.36 -10.57 13.49
N ARG A 81 -5.84 -11.76 13.11
CA ARG A 81 -5.00 -12.85 12.58
C ARG A 81 -4.33 -12.44 11.27
N LEU A 82 -5.09 -11.87 10.33
CA LEU A 82 -4.61 -11.44 9.02
C LEU A 82 -3.63 -10.27 9.12
N THR A 83 -3.98 -9.26 9.92
CA THR A 83 -3.12 -8.08 10.10
C THR A 83 -1.82 -8.44 10.81
N LYS A 84 -1.87 -9.38 11.79
CA LYS A 84 -0.66 -9.92 12.40
C LYS A 84 0.22 -10.62 11.36
N ALA A 85 -0.35 -11.45 10.50
CA ALA A 85 0.41 -12.12 9.44
C ALA A 85 1.08 -11.10 8.48
N LEU A 86 0.41 -9.98 8.21
CA LEU A 86 0.99 -8.89 7.43
C LEU A 86 2.17 -8.22 8.17
N ALA A 87 2.02 -7.92 9.46
CA ALA A 87 3.08 -7.35 10.28
C ALA A 87 4.31 -8.27 10.36
N ASP A 88 4.07 -9.56 10.59
CA ASP A 88 5.13 -10.58 10.64
C ASP A 88 5.87 -10.63 9.29
N TYR A 89 5.15 -10.64 8.17
CA TYR A 89 5.77 -10.61 6.85
C TYR A 89 6.61 -9.35 6.64
N TYR A 90 6.08 -8.16 6.91
CA TYR A 90 6.85 -6.92 6.74
C TYR A 90 8.08 -6.89 7.63
N SER A 91 8.06 -7.53 8.80
CA SER A 91 9.22 -7.65 9.69
C SER A 91 10.34 -8.54 9.12
N THR A 92 10.06 -9.34 8.08
CA THR A 92 11.08 -10.12 7.35
C THR A 92 11.75 -9.33 6.23
N LEU A 93 11.20 -8.15 5.87
CA LEU A 93 11.71 -7.36 4.75
C LEU A 93 12.95 -6.55 5.17
N GLU A 94 14.08 -6.91 4.61
CA GLU A 94 15.35 -6.22 4.84
C GLU A 94 15.40 -4.91 4.06
N VAL A 95 15.59 -3.81 4.78
CA VAL A 95 15.68 -2.46 4.23
C VAL A 95 17.09 -2.20 3.72
N LEU A 96 17.25 -1.74 2.47
CA LEU A 96 18.55 -1.48 1.86
C LEU A 96 19.58 -2.61 2.09
N PRO A 97 19.31 -3.86 1.67
CA PRO A 97 20.11 -5.04 2.03
C PRO A 97 21.56 -5.00 1.53
N LYS A 98 21.89 -4.11 0.61
CA LYS A 98 23.28 -3.91 0.12
C LYS A 98 24.04 -2.91 0.97
N GLU A 99 23.40 -1.81 1.32
CA GLU A 99 23.99 -0.68 2.03
C GLU A 99 23.94 -0.86 3.56
N MET A 100 22.89 -1.54 4.05
CA MET A 100 22.65 -1.79 5.48
C MET A 100 22.14 -3.22 5.71
N PRO A 101 22.95 -4.25 5.51
CA PRO A 101 22.54 -5.63 5.78
C PRO A 101 22.17 -5.80 7.28
N GLY A 102 21.05 -6.48 7.53
CA GLY A 102 20.52 -6.69 8.88
C GLY A 102 19.58 -5.58 9.40
N LEU A 103 19.31 -4.54 8.63
CA LEU A 103 18.26 -3.58 8.95
C LEU A 103 16.93 -4.08 8.39
N TYR A 104 16.00 -4.43 9.26
CA TYR A 104 14.67 -4.92 8.89
C TYR A 104 13.59 -3.87 9.12
N ASN A 105 12.54 -3.94 8.31
CA ASN A 105 11.34 -3.12 8.51
C ASN A 105 10.69 -3.47 9.86
N GLN A 106 10.04 -2.50 10.48
CA GLN A 106 9.33 -2.68 11.75
C GLN A 106 7.84 -2.92 11.47
N GLY A 107 7.48 -4.16 11.09
CA GLY A 107 6.15 -4.48 10.57
C GLY A 107 5.01 -4.10 11.51
N GLU A 108 5.12 -4.31 12.81
CA GLU A 108 4.12 -3.87 13.80
C GLU A 108 3.99 -2.34 13.85
N TYR A 109 5.10 -1.61 13.81
CA TYR A 109 5.09 -0.14 13.87
C TYR A 109 4.51 0.48 12.59
N THR A 110 4.71 -0.16 11.45
CA THR A 110 4.25 0.30 10.14
C THR A 110 2.92 -0.34 9.70
N LEU A 111 2.28 -1.14 10.56
CA LEU A 111 1.15 -2.00 10.18
C LEU A 111 -0.04 -1.23 9.61
N SER A 112 -0.46 -0.14 10.25
CA SER A 112 -1.57 0.70 9.81
C SER A 112 -1.37 1.17 8.35
N GLU A 113 -0.17 1.66 8.04
CA GLU A 113 0.18 2.13 6.70
C GLU A 113 0.30 0.99 5.67
N ASN A 114 0.81 -0.16 6.11
CA ASN A 114 0.93 -1.33 5.24
C ASN A 114 -0.44 -1.92 4.88
N ILE A 115 -1.40 -1.90 5.81
CA ILE A 115 -2.79 -2.29 5.56
C ILE A 115 -3.42 -1.33 4.54
N ALA A 116 -3.22 -0.02 4.76
CA ALA A 116 -3.76 1.01 3.87
C ALA A 116 -3.17 0.92 2.45
N ASP A 117 -1.87 0.64 2.31
CA ASP A 117 -1.23 0.41 1.03
C ASP A 117 -1.78 -0.84 0.32
N LEU A 118 -1.92 -1.96 1.03
CA LEU A 118 -2.42 -3.21 0.45
C LEU A 118 -3.84 -3.02 -0.08
N GLY A 119 -4.77 -2.55 0.75
CA GLY A 119 -6.15 -2.32 0.35
C GLY A 119 -6.27 -1.22 -0.72
N GLY A 120 -5.46 -0.17 -0.62
CA GLY A 120 -5.44 0.91 -1.61
C GLY A 120 -5.07 0.42 -3.02
N VAL A 121 -4.04 -0.42 -3.12
CA VAL A 121 -3.64 -1.01 -4.41
C VAL A 121 -4.69 -1.99 -4.92
N GLU A 122 -5.27 -2.85 -4.06
CA GLU A 122 -6.33 -3.79 -4.46
C GLU A 122 -7.56 -3.07 -4.98
N VAL A 123 -8.05 -2.05 -4.26
CA VAL A 123 -9.22 -1.26 -4.69
C VAL A 123 -8.97 -0.55 -6.01
N ALA A 124 -7.83 0.12 -6.17
CA ALA A 124 -7.47 0.81 -7.41
C ALA A 124 -7.28 -0.18 -8.58
N PHE A 125 -6.69 -1.34 -8.32
CA PHE A 125 -6.53 -2.41 -9.32
C PHE A 125 -7.87 -3.01 -9.76
N HIS A 126 -8.77 -3.27 -8.82
CA HIS A 126 -10.13 -3.75 -9.14
C HIS A 126 -10.90 -2.72 -9.98
N ALA A 127 -10.84 -1.45 -9.63
CA ALA A 127 -11.47 -0.38 -10.40
C ALA A 127 -10.91 -0.32 -11.83
N TYR A 128 -9.58 -0.38 -11.97
CA TYR A 128 -8.94 -0.41 -13.28
C TYR A 128 -9.28 -1.65 -14.10
N THR A 129 -9.25 -2.82 -13.47
CA THR A 129 -9.60 -4.09 -14.10
C THR A 129 -11.06 -4.11 -14.62
N LYS A 130 -11.97 -3.52 -13.83
CA LYS A 130 -13.38 -3.34 -14.27
C LYS A 130 -13.44 -2.47 -15.52
N LYS A 131 -12.77 -1.32 -15.54
CA LYS A 131 -12.70 -0.43 -16.72
C LYS A 131 -12.14 -1.17 -17.94
N LEU A 132 -11.05 -1.92 -17.80
CA LEU A 132 -10.48 -2.69 -18.91
C LEU A 132 -11.47 -3.68 -19.49
N LYS A 133 -12.26 -4.38 -18.66
CA LYS A 133 -13.27 -5.33 -19.10
C LYS A 133 -14.41 -4.62 -19.84
N GLU A 134 -14.85 -3.47 -19.36
CA GLU A 134 -15.89 -2.63 -20.00
C GLU A 134 -15.43 -2.10 -21.36
N GLU A 135 -14.16 -1.78 -21.52
CA GLU A 135 -13.53 -1.36 -22.77
C GLU A 135 -13.18 -2.53 -23.72
N GLY A 136 -13.42 -3.77 -23.29
CA GLY A 136 -13.24 -4.96 -24.12
C GLY A 136 -11.82 -5.51 -24.20
N TYR A 137 -10.90 -5.06 -23.34
CA TYR A 137 -9.54 -5.62 -23.29
C TYR A 137 -9.56 -7.10 -22.94
N LYS A 138 -8.72 -7.90 -23.61
CA LYS A 138 -8.58 -9.36 -23.41
C LYS A 138 -7.15 -9.82 -23.70
N GLY A 139 -6.82 -11.04 -23.24
CA GLY A 139 -5.57 -11.72 -23.55
C GLY A 139 -4.32 -10.90 -23.21
N GLU A 140 -3.34 -10.89 -24.09
CA GLU A 140 -2.04 -10.24 -23.86
C GLU A 140 -2.15 -8.73 -23.60
N GLU A 141 -3.04 -8.03 -24.29
CA GLU A 141 -3.19 -6.59 -24.09
C GLU A 141 -3.78 -6.28 -22.71
N PHE A 142 -4.71 -7.10 -22.22
CA PHE A 142 -5.23 -7.00 -20.86
C PHE A 142 -4.11 -7.18 -19.83
N ALA A 143 -3.31 -8.25 -19.95
CA ALA A 143 -2.16 -8.49 -19.06
C ALA A 143 -1.12 -7.37 -19.12
N LYS A 144 -0.86 -6.82 -20.30
CA LYS A 144 0.04 -5.67 -20.48
C LYS A 144 -0.46 -4.42 -19.76
N GLN A 145 -1.76 -4.16 -19.77
CA GLN A 145 -2.34 -3.04 -19.03
C GLN A 145 -2.23 -3.25 -17.51
N GLN A 146 -2.44 -4.46 -17.01
CA GLN A 146 -2.23 -4.81 -15.61
C GLN A 146 -0.76 -4.59 -15.19
N LYS A 147 0.21 -5.03 -15.99
CA LYS A 147 1.65 -4.74 -15.75
C LYS A 147 1.92 -3.22 -15.64
N LYS A 148 1.29 -2.42 -16.51
CA LYS A 148 1.45 -0.95 -16.44
C LYS A 148 0.87 -0.35 -15.17
N PHE A 149 -0.26 -0.87 -14.66
CA PHE A 149 -0.84 -0.44 -13.39
C PHE A 149 0.16 -0.58 -12.23
N PHE A 150 0.73 -1.78 -12.06
CA PHE A 150 1.73 -2.01 -11.00
C PHE A 150 2.99 -1.15 -11.17
N ARG A 151 3.38 -0.83 -12.41
CA ARG A 151 4.44 0.16 -12.66
C ARG A 151 4.03 1.56 -12.24
N GLY A 152 2.76 1.94 -12.43
CA GLY A 152 2.20 3.20 -11.93
C GLY A 152 2.35 3.31 -10.42
N TRP A 153 1.93 2.29 -9.67
CA TRP A 153 2.14 2.21 -8.22
C TRP A 153 3.63 2.32 -7.84
N ALA A 154 4.49 1.56 -8.49
CA ALA A 154 5.93 1.62 -8.21
C ALA A 154 6.55 2.99 -8.52
N ASN A 155 6.03 3.73 -9.50
CA ASN A 155 6.51 5.07 -9.84
C ASN A 155 6.21 6.11 -8.75
N VAL A 156 5.12 5.97 -8.02
CA VAL A 156 4.79 6.84 -6.86
C VAL A 156 5.93 6.81 -5.85
N TRP A 157 6.51 5.64 -5.62
CA TRP A 157 7.49 5.38 -4.56
C TRP A 157 8.95 5.43 -5.04
N ARG A 158 9.21 6.03 -6.20
CA ARG A 158 10.59 6.18 -6.70
C ARG A 158 11.38 7.15 -5.84
N ALA A 159 12.13 6.60 -4.89
CA ALA A 159 13.00 7.38 -4.00
C ALA A 159 14.36 6.71 -3.83
N LYS A 160 15.35 7.51 -3.47
CA LYS A 160 16.67 7.09 -3.01
C LYS A 160 16.89 7.61 -1.60
N TYR A 161 17.45 6.78 -0.75
CA TYR A 161 17.80 7.12 0.64
C TYR A 161 19.29 6.95 0.86
N THR A 162 19.89 7.79 1.72
CA THR A 162 21.17 7.43 2.31
C THR A 162 20.94 6.33 3.36
N ALA A 163 21.99 5.58 3.68
CA ALA A 163 21.90 4.52 4.68
C ALA A 163 21.47 5.09 6.05
N GLU A 164 22.07 6.19 6.47
CA GLU A 164 21.74 6.85 7.73
C GLU A 164 20.29 7.31 7.79
N TYR A 165 19.78 7.93 6.74
CA TYR A 165 18.39 8.38 6.69
C TYR A 165 17.41 7.20 6.72
N ALA A 166 17.72 6.10 6.01
CA ALA A 166 16.91 4.89 6.04
C ALA A 166 16.87 4.28 7.46
N GLN A 167 18.01 4.25 8.17
CA GLN A 167 18.07 3.80 9.55
C GLN A 167 17.21 4.67 10.46
N TRP A 168 17.36 6.01 10.40
CA TRP A 168 16.55 6.93 11.20
C TRP A 168 15.05 6.77 10.94
N ARG A 169 14.67 6.68 9.69
CA ARG A 169 13.26 6.47 9.29
C ARG A 169 12.70 5.17 9.83
N THR A 170 13.49 4.10 9.81
CA THR A 170 13.04 2.77 10.21
C THR A 170 13.06 2.62 11.74
N THR A 171 14.15 2.98 12.42
CA THR A 171 14.35 2.67 13.84
C THR A 171 14.21 3.88 14.76
N GLY A 172 14.47 5.09 14.28
CA GLY A 172 14.60 6.29 15.10
C GLY A 172 15.93 6.36 15.85
N GLU A 173 16.85 5.40 15.65
CA GLU A 173 18.12 5.36 16.37
C GLU A 173 18.97 6.58 16.08
N GLY A 174 19.35 7.30 17.14
CA GLY A 174 20.10 8.54 17.08
C GLY A 174 19.30 9.77 16.62
N ARG A 175 18.14 9.58 16.00
CA ARG A 175 17.28 10.65 15.47
C ARG A 175 15.79 10.26 15.55
N PRO A 176 15.23 10.13 16.77
CA PRO A 176 13.85 9.64 16.95
C PRO A 176 12.79 10.52 16.27
N GLU A 177 13.09 11.80 16.04
CA GLU A 177 12.20 12.72 15.32
C GLU A 177 12.01 12.37 13.85
N TYR A 178 12.86 11.50 13.27
CA TYR A 178 12.73 11.00 11.90
C TYR A 178 12.05 9.65 11.80
N LYS A 179 11.79 8.96 12.93
CA LYS A 179 11.08 7.68 12.89
C LYS A 179 9.69 7.86 12.31
N ASP A 180 9.37 7.05 11.31
CA ASP A 180 8.14 7.17 10.54
C ASP A 180 7.36 5.85 10.58
N ASN A 181 6.05 5.93 10.68
CA ASN A 181 5.16 4.78 10.67
C ASN A 181 4.90 4.23 9.26
N HIS A 182 5.44 4.85 8.22
CA HIS A 182 5.43 4.29 6.86
C HIS A 182 6.67 3.43 6.63
N SER A 183 6.50 2.28 6.01
CA SER A 183 7.60 1.53 5.41
C SER A 183 8.32 2.38 4.37
N LEU A 184 9.61 2.10 4.10
CA LEU A 184 10.31 2.80 3.04
C LEU A 184 9.75 2.43 1.67
N SER A 185 10.06 3.25 0.68
CA SER A 185 9.48 3.17 -0.68
C SER A 185 9.55 1.79 -1.32
N ARG A 186 10.66 1.08 -1.13
CA ARG A 186 10.84 -0.27 -1.68
C ARG A 186 9.90 -1.28 -1.05
N GLU A 187 9.71 -1.21 0.25
CA GLU A 187 8.84 -2.09 1.01
C GLU A 187 7.37 -1.78 0.75
N ARG A 188 7.01 -0.51 0.53
CA ARG A 188 5.65 -0.11 0.10
C ARG A 188 5.28 -0.67 -1.28
N VAL A 189 6.25 -0.91 -2.15
CA VAL A 189 6.01 -1.57 -3.45
C VAL A 189 6.04 -3.09 -3.30
N ASN A 190 7.17 -3.65 -2.87
CA ASN A 190 7.39 -5.09 -2.87
C ASN A 190 6.55 -5.83 -1.81
N GLY A 191 6.37 -5.21 -0.64
CA GLY A 191 5.55 -5.77 0.43
C GLY A 191 4.08 -5.89 0.03
N VAL A 192 3.56 -4.90 -0.70
CA VAL A 192 2.19 -4.91 -1.23
C VAL A 192 2.06 -5.94 -2.35
N THR A 193 2.88 -5.82 -3.41
CA THR A 193 2.72 -6.65 -4.61
C THR A 193 2.90 -8.14 -4.34
N ALA A 194 3.73 -8.50 -3.35
CA ALA A 194 3.94 -9.89 -2.94
C ALA A 194 2.69 -10.54 -2.28
N ASN A 195 1.67 -9.78 -1.97
CA ASN A 195 0.40 -10.27 -1.42
C ASN A 195 -0.77 -10.20 -2.44
N ILE A 196 -0.54 -9.71 -3.66
CA ILE A 196 -1.60 -9.52 -4.68
C ILE A 196 -1.50 -10.59 -5.76
N ASP A 197 -2.44 -11.53 -5.81
CA ASP A 197 -2.47 -12.64 -6.79
C ASP A 197 -2.34 -12.16 -8.23
N ALA A 198 -3.06 -11.11 -8.59
CA ALA A 198 -3.02 -10.55 -9.93
C ALA A 198 -1.63 -10.03 -10.36
N TRP A 199 -0.75 -9.70 -9.41
CA TRP A 199 0.63 -9.35 -9.73
C TRP A 199 1.43 -10.58 -10.17
N TYR A 200 1.21 -11.74 -9.50
CA TYR A 200 1.84 -13.00 -9.89
C TYR A 200 1.41 -13.41 -11.30
N ASP A 201 0.11 -13.36 -11.57
CA ASP A 201 -0.44 -13.66 -12.90
C ASP A 201 0.09 -12.70 -13.97
N ALA A 202 0.11 -11.40 -13.68
CA ALA A 202 0.56 -10.40 -14.63
C ALA A 202 2.04 -10.53 -14.99
N TYR A 203 2.90 -10.93 -14.06
CA TYR A 203 4.35 -10.99 -14.25
C TYR A 203 4.91 -12.40 -14.39
N ASP A 204 4.07 -13.43 -14.40
CA ASP A 204 4.46 -14.84 -14.44
C ASP A 204 5.47 -15.18 -13.33
N VAL A 205 5.17 -14.74 -12.09
CA VAL A 205 6.09 -14.87 -10.95
C VAL A 205 6.11 -16.32 -10.45
N THR A 206 7.30 -16.89 -10.37
CA THR A 206 7.53 -18.29 -10.04
C THR A 206 8.23 -18.49 -8.69
N PRO A 207 8.15 -19.69 -8.08
CA PRO A 207 8.69 -19.95 -6.72
C PRO A 207 10.20 -19.71 -6.54
N ASP A 208 10.98 -19.70 -7.60
CA ASP A 208 12.41 -19.41 -7.57
C ASP A 208 12.76 -17.92 -7.51
N GLN A 209 11.77 -17.05 -7.60
CA GLN A 209 11.98 -15.60 -7.58
C GLN A 209 11.96 -15.03 -6.17
N LYS A 210 12.79 -14.01 -5.92
CA LYS A 210 13.12 -13.49 -4.58
C LYS A 210 11.92 -13.04 -3.73
N PHE A 211 10.88 -12.51 -4.33
CA PHE A 211 9.70 -11.99 -3.63
C PHE A 211 8.48 -12.90 -3.78
N TYR A 212 8.70 -14.13 -4.24
CA TYR A 212 7.62 -15.11 -4.29
C TYR A 212 7.13 -15.45 -2.89
N ARG A 213 5.82 -15.49 -2.76
CA ARG A 213 5.09 -16.06 -1.62
C ARG A 213 4.11 -17.08 -2.15
N SER A 214 3.99 -18.21 -1.48
CA SER A 214 2.97 -19.19 -1.86
C SER A 214 1.56 -18.59 -1.66
N PRO A 215 0.53 -19.07 -2.38
CA PRO A 215 -0.83 -18.55 -2.22
C PRO A 215 -1.31 -18.54 -0.75
N GLU A 216 -0.94 -19.54 0.02
CA GLU A 216 -1.32 -19.70 1.43
C GLU A 216 -0.63 -18.69 2.36
N GLU A 217 0.50 -18.14 1.93
CA GLU A 217 1.24 -17.13 2.68
C GLU A 217 0.80 -15.71 2.36
N ARG A 218 0.08 -15.49 1.25
CA ARG A 218 -0.41 -14.18 0.86
C ARG A 218 -1.50 -13.72 1.80
N VAL A 219 -1.44 -12.48 2.21
CA VAL A 219 -2.41 -11.90 3.14
C VAL A 219 -3.50 -11.19 2.35
N HIS A 220 -4.73 -11.65 2.48
CA HIS A 220 -5.93 -11.06 1.92
C HIS A 220 -6.80 -10.59 3.08
N ILE A 221 -6.87 -9.28 3.28
CA ILE A 221 -7.65 -8.68 4.40
C ILE A 221 -9.09 -8.41 3.95
N TRP A 222 -9.29 -8.18 2.65
CA TRP A 222 -10.57 -7.79 2.03
C TRP A 222 -11.10 -8.84 1.08
#